data_1c7587065f8a6a096bb9ea1b0bb6f62d
#
_entry.id   1c7587065f8a6a096bb9ea1b0bb6f62d
#
_cell.length_a   1.000
_cell.length_b   1.000
_cell.length_c   1.000
_cell.angle_alpha   90.00
_cell.angle_beta   90.00
_cell.angle_gamma   90.00
#
_symmetry.space_group_name_H-M   'P 1'
#
loop_
_entity.id
_entity.type
_entity.pdbx_description
1 polymer ?
#
loop_
_entity_poly.entity_id
_entity_poly.type
_entity_poly.pdbx_seq_one_letter_code
_entity_poly.pdbx_strand_id
1 'polypeptide(L)'
;KFNNQVFVKKINHHLELLFAENEMKDKYLNYFYKKDDILLLKNGDTKIDEDIIIPKNLIIKIKSGESIKITNNAFIISNSPWEVGDKNGKVLISGYKNNFGGGIVIKRTQKTSKFYNTEFQYLSGVEDRFLYNNKSNSKSLILTKYFKEEKNKYLYEEIPSDNEKYTFSEKFNYTGAINLYESKAIFINCNFKRIDSEDALNLISSEFLVENSTFEE
;
A
#
# COMPACT_ATOMS: atom_id res chain seq x y z
N LYS A 1 43.16 -14.35 -14.87
CA LYS A 1 42.40 -14.89 -13.70
C LYS A 1 41.67 -13.72 -13.06
N PHE A 2 40.42 -13.57 -13.36
CA PHE A 2 39.58 -12.57 -12.69
C PHE A 2 39.04 -13.19 -11.40
N ASN A 3 39.37 -12.61 -10.27
CA ASN A 3 38.74 -12.93 -9.01
C ASN A 3 37.40 -12.21 -8.94
N ASN A 4 36.35 -12.88 -9.34
CA ASN A 4 34.99 -12.37 -9.13
C ASN A 4 34.61 -12.55 -7.66
N GLN A 5 34.90 -11.58 -6.83
CA GLN A 5 34.29 -11.48 -5.52
C GLN A 5 32.85 -10.94 -5.70
N VAL A 6 31.88 -11.81 -5.58
CA VAL A 6 30.48 -11.43 -5.57
C VAL A 6 30.14 -10.88 -4.17
N PHE A 7 30.07 -9.58 -4.04
CA PHE A 7 29.54 -8.96 -2.83
C PHE A 7 28.03 -8.99 -2.87
N VAL A 8 27.41 -9.92 -2.15
CA VAL A 8 25.96 -9.88 -1.86
C VAL A 8 25.74 -8.78 -0.82
N LYS A 9 25.53 -7.56 -1.28
CA LYS A 9 25.05 -6.50 -0.40
C LYS A 9 23.56 -6.77 -0.17
N LYS A 10 23.20 -7.15 1.04
CA LYS A 10 21.79 -7.25 1.46
C LYS A 10 21.19 -5.85 1.27
N ILE A 11 20.44 -5.65 0.18
CA ILE A 11 19.77 -4.38 -0.07
C ILE A 11 18.75 -4.23 1.05
N ASN A 12 18.91 -3.16 1.79
CA ASN A 12 18.02 -2.90 2.90
C ASN A 12 16.72 -2.30 2.30
N HIS A 13 15.69 -3.13 2.11
CA HIS A 13 14.35 -2.69 1.65
C HIS A 13 13.83 -1.44 2.39
N HIS A 14 14.44 -1.12 3.51
CA HIS A 14 14.15 0.06 4.32
C HIS A 14 14.52 1.38 3.64
N LEU A 15 15.56 1.39 2.79
CA LEU A 15 16.02 2.63 2.14
C LEU A 15 15.06 3.10 1.05
N GLU A 16 14.50 2.17 0.29
CA GLU A 16 13.59 2.49 -0.82
C GLU A 16 12.27 3.07 -0.35
N LEU A 17 11.73 2.51 0.73
CA LEU A 17 10.56 3.04 1.40
C LEU A 17 10.81 4.43 2.00
N LEU A 18 12.02 4.70 2.50
CA LEU A 18 12.38 6.01 3.04
C LEU A 18 12.36 7.12 1.97
N PHE A 19 12.70 6.82 0.71
CA PHE A 19 12.64 7.80 -0.37
C PHE A 19 11.19 8.07 -0.81
N ALA A 20 10.38 7.01 -1.00
CA ALA A 20 8.97 7.17 -1.32
C ALA A 20 8.21 7.86 -0.17
N GLU A 21 8.53 7.52 1.07
CA GLU A 21 7.96 8.17 2.25
C GLU A 21 8.30 9.67 2.30
N ASN A 22 9.48 10.08 1.85
CA ASN A 22 9.85 11.50 1.82
C ASN A 22 9.14 12.29 0.72
N GLU A 23 8.95 11.73 -0.48
CA GLU A 23 8.23 12.40 -1.56
C GLU A 23 6.71 12.44 -1.33
N MET A 24 6.16 11.45 -0.63
CA MET A 24 4.75 11.37 -0.26
C MET A 24 4.48 11.85 1.16
N LYS A 25 5.52 12.38 1.81
CA LYS A 25 5.44 12.84 3.19
C LYS A 25 4.30 13.84 3.34
N ASP A 26 3.48 13.55 4.34
CA ASP A 26 2.39 14.41 4.75
C ASP A 26 1.22 14.59 3.76
N LYS A 27 1.25 13.98 2.55
CA LYS A 27 0.11 14.03 1.61
C LYS A 27 -1.18 13.48 2.22
N TYR A 28 -1.09 12.48 3.10
CA TYR A 28 -2.25 11.96 3.82
C TYR A 28 -2.97 13.05 4.65
N LEU A 29 -2.26 14.11 5.06
CA LEU A 29 -2.86 15.25 5.77
C LEU A 29 -3.79 16.09 4.87
N ASN A 30 -3.80 15.90 3.56
CA ASN A 30 -4.82 16.51 2.70
C ASN A 30 -6.22 15.92 2.99
N TYR A 31 -6.29 14.67 3.40
CA TYR A 31 -7.51 13.88 3.57
C TYR A 31 -7.87 13.64 5.03
N PHE A 32 -6.87 13.59 5.89
CA PHE A 32 -7.04 13.31 7.32
C PHE A 32 -6.60 14.51 8.16
N TYR A 33 -7.25 14.70 9.29
CA TYR A 33 -6.70 15.54 10.35
C TYR A 33 -6.16 14.65 11.47
N LYS A 34 -5.07 15.08 12.06
CA LYS A 34 -4.40 14.36 13.14
C LYS A 34 -4.84 14.94 14.48
N LYS A 35 -5.29 14.06 15.38
CA LYS A 35 -5.54 14.36 16.78
C LYS A 35 -4.76 13.35 17.61
N ASP A 36 -3.71 13.79 18.27
CA ASP A 36 -2.73 12.95 18.98
C ASP A 36 -2.10 11.92 18.03
N ASP A 37 -2.29 10.63 18.25
CA ASP A 37 -1.87 9.52 17.38
C ASP A 37 -3.00 9.00 16.46
N ILE A 38 -4.14 9.66 16.43
CA ILE A 38 -5.31 9.25 15.63
C ILE A 38 -5.45 10.13 14.39
N LEU A 39 -5.66 9.48 13.25
CA LEU A 39 -6.07 10.10 12.00
C LEU A 39 -7.57 9.91 11.80
N LEU A 40 -8.27 11.01 11.62
CA LEU A 40 -9.70 11.05 11.35
C LEU A 40 -9.94 11.69 9.99
N LEU A 41 -10.98 11.29 9.27
CA LEU A 41 -11.33 11.93 8.01
C LEU A 41 -11.66 13.40 8.22
N LYS A 42 -11.17 14.27 7.33
CA LYS A 42 -11.53 15.70 7.34
C LYS A 42 -13.00 15.93 7.03
N ASN A 43 -13.55 15.09 6.15
CA ASN A 43 -14.95 15.11 5.76
C ASN A 43 -15.50 13.68 5.86
N GLY A 44 -16.75 13.53 6.22
CA GLY A 44 -17.40 12.22 6.34
C GLY A 44 -17.41 11.43 5.02
N ASP A 45 -17.39 12.14 3.87
CA ASP A 45 -17.19 11.60 2.52
C ASP A 45 -15.87 12.16 1.98
N THR A 46 -14.80 11.36 2.03
CA THR A 46 -13.47 11.79 1.61
C THR A 46 -13.09 11.13 0.27
N LYS A 47 -12.70 11.96 -0.70
CA LYS A 47 -12.16 11.49 -1.99
C LYS A 47 -10.65 11.54 -1.95
N ILE A 48 -10.00 10.40 -2.23
CA ILE A 48 -8.54 10.26 -2.35
C ILE A 48 -8.24 10.00 -3.83
N ASP A 49 -7.54 10.89 -4.48
CA ASP A 49 -7.24 10.85 -5.92
C ASP A 49 -5.74 10.89 -6.26
N GLU A 50 -4.91 10.75 -5.26
CA GLU A 50 -3.46 10.59 -5.37
C GLU A 50 -2.96 9.50 -4.41
N ASP A 51 -1.81 8.93 -4.74
CA ASP A 51 -1.17 7.93 -3.89
C ASP A 51 -0.73 8.55 -2.57
N ILE A 52 -1.03 7.86 -1.46
CA ILE A 52 -0.65 8.32 -0.13
C ILE A 52 0.03 7.23 0.68
N ILE A 53 0.98 7.64 1.51
CA ILE A 53 1.63 6.77 2.49
C ILE A 53 1.32 7.30 3.88
N ILE A 54 0.73 6.45 4.72
CA ILE A 54 0.47 6.73 6.12
C ILE A 54 1.63 6.19 6.96
N PRO A 55 2.32 7.04 7.70
CA PRO A 55 3.50 6.65 8.49
C PRO A 55 3.13 5.75 9.68
N LYS A 56 4.14 5.24 10.37
CA LYS A 56 3.98 4.44 11.59
C LYS A 56 3.48 5.28 12.77
N ASN A 57 3.04 4.58 13.83
CA ASN A 57 2.67 5.15 15.11
C ASN A 57 1.42 6.04 15.07
N LEU A 58 0.55 5.80 14.11
CA LEU A 58 -0.78 6.39 14.03
C LEU A 58 -1.85 5.30 14.12
N ILE A 59 -3.11 5.69 14.22
CA ILE A 59 -4.29 4.84 14.08
C ILE A 59 -5.24 5.55 13.14
N ILE A 60 -5.59 4.91 12.03
CA ILE A 60 -6.60 5.43 11.12
C ILE A 60 -7.97 5.05 11.66
N LYS A 61 -8.81 6.03 11.96
CA LYS A 61 -10.15 5.79 12.48
C LYS A 61 -11.20 6.36 11.54
N ILE A 62 -12.03 5.45 11.01
CA ILE A 62 -13.18 5.77 10.16
C ILE A 62 -14.44 5.39 10.92
N LYS A 63 -15.31 6.35 11.12
CA LYS A 63 -16.55 6.14 11.89
C LYS A 63 -17.64 5.52 11.01
N SER A 64 -18.58 4.86 11.64
CA SER A 64 -19.81 4.43 10.98
C SER A 64 -20.54 5.61 10.33
N GLY A 65 -20.99 5.40 9.10
CA GLY A 65 -21.60 6.43 8.26
C GLY A 65 -20.60 7.24 7.43
N GLU A 66 -19.29 7.11 7.65
CA GLU A 66 -18.27 7.78 6.85
C GLU A 66 -17.91 6.93 5.61
N SER A 67 -17.33 7.59 4.59
CA SER A 67 -16.86 6.93 3.39
C SER A 67 -15.51 7.43 2.89
N ILE A 68 -14.76 6.52 2.25
CA ILE A 68 -13.57 6.85 1.47
C ILE A 68 -13.82 6.43 0.02
N LYS A 69 -13.62 7.35 -0.92
CA LYS A 69 -13.63 7.10 -2.36
C LYS A 69 -12.22 7.25 -2.91
N ILE A 70 -11.64 6.13 -3.31
CA ILE A 70 -10.32 6.09 -3.93
C ILE A 70 -10.51 6.12 -5.44
N THR A 71 -9.87 7.05 -6.14
CA THR A 71 -10.09 7.27 -7.58
C THR A 71 -8.78 7.43 -8.32
N ASN A 72 -8.83 7.49 -9.65
CA ASN A 72 -7.64 7.64 -10.50
C ASN A 72 -6.63 6.52 -10.25
N ASN A 73 -7.14 5.35 -9.88
CA ASN A 73 -6.31 4.23 -9.52
C ASN A 73 -5.29 4.57 -8.41
N ALA A 74 -5.55 5.60 -7.58
CA ALA A 74 -4.74 5.93 -6.42
C ALA A 74 -4.77 4.77 -5.41
N PHE A 75 -3.70 4.64 -4.63
CA PHE A 75 -3.62 3.62 -3.60
C PHE A 75 -3.23 4.21 -2.24
N ILE A 76 -3.49 3.47 -1.20
CA ILE A 76 -3.11 3.82 0.16
C ILE A 76 -2.14 2.78 0.70
N ILE A 77 -0.91 3.18 1.03
CA ILE A 77 0.00 2.34 1.81
C ILE A 77 -0.05 2.82 3.26
N SER A 78 -0.40 1.92 4.17
CA SER A 78 -0.48 2.23 5.59
C SER A 78 0.53 1.40 6.38
N ASN A 79 1.43 2.09 7.10
CA ASN A 79 2.29 1.49 8.11
C ASN A 79 1.64 1.57 9.51
N SER A 80 0.36 1.94 9.56
CA SER A 80 -0.43 2.11 10.76
C SER A 80 -1.72 1.30 10.69
N PRO A 81 -2.23 0.79 11.82
CA PRO A 81 -3.45 0.00 11.86
C PRO A 81 -4.69 0.86 11.61
N TRP A 82 -5.77 0.19 11.17
CA TRP A 82 -7.06 0.78 10.89
C TRP A 82 -8.12 0.33 11.89
N GLU A 83 -8.92 1.26 12.36
CA GLU A 83 -10.16 1.03 13.13
C GLU A 83 -11.32 1.59 12.31
N VAL A 84 -12.06 0.72 11.66
CA VAL A 84 -13.09 1.09 10.68
C VAL A 84 -14.45 0.58 11.11
N GLY A 85 -15.41 1.48 11.21
CA GLY A 85 -16.77 1.16 11.56
C GLY A 85 -16.95 0.68 13.00
N ASP A 86 -18.18 0.33 13.30
CA ASP A 86 -18.62 -0.29 14.54
C ASP A 86 -19.88 -1.14 14.27
N LYS A 87 -20.57 -1.56 15.33
CA LYS A 87 -21.78 -2.37 15.19
C LYS A 87 -23.02 -1.58 14.70
N ASN A 88 -22.95 -0.26 14.68
CA ASN A 88 -24.14 0.60 14.56
C ASN A 88 -24.37 1.17 13.15
N GLY A 89 -23.38 1.05 12.26
CA GLY A 89 -23.54 1.60 10.91
C GLY A 89 -22.50 1.08 9.93
N LYS A 90 -22.75 1.33 8.66
CA LYS A 90 -21.88 0.90 7.58
C LYS A 90 -20.77 1.94 7.31
N VAL A 91 -19.63 1.45 6.85
CA VAL A 91 -18.59 2.26 6.24
C VAL A 91 -18.44 1.82 4.80
N LEU A 92 -18.22 2.77 3.90
CA LEU A 92 -17.94 2.49 2.49
C LEU A 92 -16.50 2.88 2.15
N ILE A 93 -15.74 1.93 1.63
CA ILE A 93 -14.42 2.17 1.03
C ILE A 93 -14.51 1.73 -0.43
N SER A 94 -14.46 2.67 -1.36
CA SER A 94 -14.77 2.36 -2.76
C SER A 94 -13.97 3.17 -3.76
N GLY A 95 -13.82 2.63 -4.97
CA GLY A 95 -13.62 3.42 -6.18
C GLY A 95 -14.97 3.80 -6.81
N TYR A 96 -14.95 4.01 -8.12
CA TYR A 96 -16.14 4.15 -8.97
C TYR A 96 -16.17 3.05 -10.03
N LYS A 97 -17.33 2.69 -10.53
CA LYS A 97 -17.50 1.67 -11.56
C LYS A 97 -16.58 1.86 -12.78
N ASN A 98 -16.35 3.10 -13.19
CA ASN A 98 -15.52 3.44 -14.35
C ASN A 98 -14.19 4.10 -13.97
N ASN A 99 -13.83 4.10 -12.68
CA ASN A 99 -12.62 4.71 -12.16
C ASN A 99 -12.24 4.01 -10.84
N PHE A 100 -11.70 2.81 -10.96
CA PHE A 100 -11.34 1.97 -9.83
C PHE A 100 -10.28 2.63 -8.97
N GLY A 101 -10.35 2.37 -7.66
CA GLY A 101 -9.30 2.70 -6.72
C GLY A 101 -8.19 1.64 -6.77
N GLY A 102 -6.95 2.03 -6.57
CA GLY A 102 -5.79 1.12 -6.61
C GLY A 102 -5.62 0.25 -5.38
N GLY A 103 -6.54 0.28 -4.44
CA GLY A 103 -6.53 -0.59 -3.26
C GLY A 103 -5.76 -0.03 -2.06
N ILE A 104 -5.69 -0.86 -1.03
CA ILE A 104 -5.08 -0.52 0.27
C ILE A 104 -4.05 -1.59 0.63
N VAL A 105 -2.86 -1.15 1.04
CA VAL A 105 -1.81 -2.01 1.60
C VAL A 105 -1.60 -1.63 3.06
N ILE A 106 -1.78 -2.58 3.97
CA ILE A 106 -1.51 -2.41 5.40
C ILE A 106 -0.31 -3.29 5.74
N LYS A 107 0.78 -2.68 6.17
CA LYS A 107 2.02 -3.42 6.38
C LYS A 107 2.71 -3.13 7.69
N ARG A 108 3.24 -4.20 8.30
CA ARG A 108 4.10 -4.17 9.48
C ARG A 108 3.51 -3.37 10.64
N THR A 109 2.20 -3.51 10.84
CA THR A 109 1.51 -2.83 11.93
C THR A 109 1.69 -3.59 13.25
N GLN A 110 1.94 -2.86 14.34
CA GLN A 110 2.08 -3.46 15.66
C GLN A 110 0.74 -3.84 16.27
N LYS A 111 -0.32 -3.07 15.96
CA LYS A 111 -1.68 -3.32 16.45
C LYS A 111 -2.53 -3.95 15.36
N THR A 112 -3.54 -4.68 15.76
CA THR A 112 -4.52 -5.30 14.87
C THR A 112 -5.41 -4.26 14.22
N SER A 113 -5.50 -4.28 12.89
CA SER A 113 -6.51 -3.54 12.15
C SER A 113 -7.88 -4.19 12.32
N LYS A 114 -8.94 -3.37 12.42
CA LYS A 114 -10.30 -3.85 12.65
C LYS A 114 -11.26 -3.19 11.66
N PHE A 115 -12.00 -4.01 10.96
CA PHE A 115 -13.01 -3.59 10.01
C PHE A 115 -14.36 -4.20 10.42
N TYR A 116 -15.32 -3.35 10.72
CA TYR A 116 -16.67 -3.74 11.10
C TYR A 116 -17.67 -3.13 10.13
N ASN A 117 -18.65 -3.93 9.66
CA ASN A 117 -19.71 -3.46 8.78
C ASN A 117 -19.18 -2.61 7.60
N THR A 118 -18.06 -3.03 7.03
CA THR A 118 -17.38 -2.28 5.97
C THR A 118 -17.66 -2.91 4.61
N GLU A 119 -18.05 -2.08 3.66
CA GLU A 119 -18.19 -2.47 2.26
C GLU A 119 -17.01 -1.95 1.45
N PHE A 120 -16.34 -2.87 0.76
CA PHE A 120 -15.26 -2.59 -0.19
C PHE A 120 -15.77 -2.85 -1.59
N GLN A 121 -15.68 -1.85 -2.49
CA GLN A 121 -16.15 -2.03 -3.86
C GLN A 121 -15.38 -1.19 -4.87
N TYR A 122 -15.31 -1.67 -6.12
CA TYR A 122 -14.63 -0.98 -7.22
C TYR A 122 -13.17 -0.64 -6.88
N LEU A 123 -12.48 -1.57 -6.23
CA LEU A 123 -11.07 -1.48 -5.94
C LEU A 123 -10.30 -2.46 -6.82
N SER A 124 -9.10 -2.09 -7.22
CA SER A 124 -8.14 -2.94 -7.90
C SER A 124 -6.93 -3.20 -7.01
N GLY A 125 -6.03 -4.08 -7.42
CA GLY A 125 -4.74 -4.26 -6.77
C GLY A 125 -3.77 -3.10 -7.06
N VAL A 126 -2.64 -3.12 -6.39
CA VAL A 126 -1.54 -2.17 -6.62
C VAL A 126 -0.53 -2.78 -7.62
N GLU A 127 -1.05 -3.50 -8.62
CA GLU A 127 -0.24 -4.19 -9.61
C GLU A 127 0.54 -3.23 -10.50
N ASP A 128 1.74 -3.65 -10.89
CA ASP A 128 2.60 -3.02 -11.89
C ASP A 128 2.90 -1.52 -11.67
N ARG A 129 2.68 -1.02 -10.47
CA ARG A 129 2.97 0.37 -10.16
C ARG A 129 4.36 0.53 -9.59
N PHE A 130 5.06 1.45 -10.19
CA PHE A 130 6.29 1.97 -9.61
C PHE A 130 5.92 3.03 -8.58
N LEU A 131 6.39 2.89 -7.35
CA LEU A 131 6.27 3.93 -6.33
C LEU A 131 7.01 5.21 -6.71
N TYR A 132 7.72 5.20 -7.85
CA TYR A 132 8.50 6.31 -8.35
C TYR A 132 8.06 6.71 -9.76
N ASN A 133 7.40 7.83 -9.86
CA ASN A 133 7.25 8.53 -11.12
C ASN A 133 8.50 9.39 -11.34
N ASN A 134 9.37 9.01 -12.27
CA ASN A 134 10.64 9.67 -12.62
C ASN A 134 10.49 11.09 -13.17
N LYS A 135 9.53 11.89 -12.71
CA LYS A 135 9.32 13.25 -13.19
C LYS A 135 9.92 14.33 -12.30
N SER A 136 10.57 14.02 -11.20
CA SER A 136 11.26 15.04 -10.43
C SER A 136 12.72 15.10 -10.83
N ASN A 137 13.17 16.30 -11.22
CA ASN A 137 14.59 16.66 -11.46
C ASN A 137 15.43 16.68 -10.16
N SER A 138 15.01 15.99 -9.12
CA SER A 138 15.79 15.85 -7.91
C SER A 138 16.88 14.79 -8.14
N LYS A 139 18.09 15.13 -7.76
CA LYS A 139 19.26 14.23 -7.74
C LYS A 139 19.02 13.07 -6.77
N SER A 140 18.08 12.20 -7.07
CA SER A 140 17.93 10.94 -6.36
C SER A 140 19.05 10.03 -6.78
N LEU A 141 19.68 9.40 -5.82
CA LEU A 141 20.68 8.38 -6.04
C LEU A 141 19.97 7.19 -6.70
N ILE A 142 20.09 7.13 -7.99
CA ILE A 142 19.43 6.13 -8.79
C ILE A 142 20.39 4.96 -8.91
N LEU A 143 20.07 3.88 -8.24
CA LEU A 143 20.74 2.59 -8.43
C LEU A 143 19.82 1.73 -9.28
N THR A 144 20.10 1.64 -10.57
CA THR A 144 19.47 0.60 -11.41
C THR A 144 20.38 -0.60 -11.42
N LYS A 145 19.97 -1.67 -10.80
CA LYS A 145 20.57 -2.98 -11.01
C LYS A 145 19.56 -3.86 -11.71
N TYR A 146 19.93 -4.36 -12.87
CA TYR A 146 19.18 -5.42 -13.53
C TYR A 146 19.44 -6.72 -12.78
N PHE A 147 18.37 -7.36 -12.35
CA PHE A 147 18.43 -8.73 -11.88
C PHE A 147 18.19 -9.64 -13.08
N LYS A 148 19.15 -10.43 -13.44
CA LYS A 148 18.98 -11.53 -14.38
C LYS A 148 18.83 -12.80 -13.57
N GLU A 149 17.65 -13.39 -13.62
CA GLU A 149 17.39 -14.68 -13.01
C GLU A 149 17.97 -15.75 -13.93
N GLU A 150 19.09 -16.34 -13.58
CA GLU A 150 19.58 -17.57 -14.16
C GLU A 150 19.71 -18.62 -13.06
N LYS A 151 18.88 -19.66 -13.15
CA LYS A 151 18.96 -20.88 -12.33
C LYS A 151 18.97 -20.66 -10.82
N ASN A 152 18.03 -19.90 -10.29
CA ASN A 152 17.89 -19.64 -8.86
C ASN A 152 19.11 -18.96 -8.21
N LYS A 153 19.90 -18.24 -8.97
CA LYS A 153 20.98 -17.38 -8.48
C LYS A 153 20.77 -15.97 -8.96
N TYR A 154 20.74 -15.03 -8.04
CA TYR A 154 20.76 -13.61 -8.34
C TYR A 154 22.20 -13.20 -8.65
N LEU A 155 22.48 -12.84 -9.90
CA LEU A 155 23.76 -12.29 -10.34
C LEU A 155 23.65 -10.76 -10.36
N TYR A 156 24.58 -10.12 -9.67
CA TYR A 156 24.73 -8.66 -9.71
C TYR A 156 25.84 -8.36 -10.73
N GLU A 157 25.52 -7.63 -11.79
CA GLU A 157 26.53 -7.02 -12.64
C GLU A 157 26.93 -5.67 -12.08
N GLU A 158 28.22 -5.43 -11.87
CA GLU A 158 28.74 -4.10 -11.58
C GLU A 158 28.56 -3.22 -12.81
N ILE A 159 27.89 -2.09 -12.62
CA ILE A 159 27.71 -1.12 -13.67
C ILE A 159 28.87 -0.13 -13.62
N PRO A 160 29.48 0.21 -14.77
CA PRO A 160 30.56 1.18 -14.83
C PRO A 160 30.16 2.53 -14.24
N SER A 161 31.10 3.20 -13.60
CA SER A 161 30.92 4.40 -12.79
C SER A 161 30.60 5.68 -13.56
N ASP A 162 30.39 5.61 -14.87
CA ASP A 162 30.25 6.81 -15.70
C ASP A 162 28.80 7.12 -15.99
N ASN A 163 28.28 8.08 -15.21
CA ASN A 163 27.13 8.97 -15.51
C ASN A 163 25.77 8.38 -15.93
N GLU A 164 25.52 7.09 -15.77
CA GLU A 164 24.18 6.55 -15.99
C GLU A 164 23.31 6.72 -14.75
N LYS A 165 22.12 7.31 -14.98
CA LYS A 165 21.08 7.42 -13.97
C LYS A 165 20.49 6.04 -13.71
N TYR A 166 20.69 5.52 -12.53
CA TYR A 166 20.12 4.26 -12.09
C TYR A 166 18.78 4.52 -11.38
N THR A 167 17.71 4.00 -11.93
CA THR A 167 16.39 4.02 -11.27
C THR A 167 16.16 2.67 -10.61
N PHE A 168 15.99 2.67 -9.32
CA PHE A 168 15.51 1.50 -8.61
C PHE A 168 13.98 1.48 -8.70
N SER A 169 13.43 0.46 -9.32
CA SER A 169 12.00 0.23 -9.32
C SER A 169 11.74 -1.10 -8.61
N GLU A 170 11.22 -1.04 -7.41
CA GLU A 170 10.65 -2.23 -6.80
C GLU A 170 9.24 -2.42 -7.34
N LYS A 171 9.02 -3.52 -8.05
CA LYS A 171 7.71 -3.92 -8.50
C LYS A 171 6.99 -4.55 -7.31
N PHE A 172 6.07 -3.82 -6.69
CA PHE A 172 5.21 -4.37 -5.67
C PHE A 172 4.03 -5.09 -6.34
N ASN A 173 4.02 -6.40 -6.24
CA ASN A 173 2.85 -7.20 -6.60
C ASN A 173 1.94 -7.35 -5.38
N TYR A 174 1.18 -6.31 -5.09
CA TYR A 174 0.06 -6.39 -4.17
C TYR A 174 -1.21 -6.63 -4.99
N THR A 175 -1.46 -7.91 -5.27
CA THR A 175 -2.51 -8.35 -6.21
C THR A 175 -3.92 -8.16 -5.68
N GLY A 176 -4.07 -7.98 -4.38
CA GLY A 176 -5.36 -7.80 -3.74
C GLY A 176 -5.85 -6.36 -3.69
N ALA A 177 -7.15 -6.17 -3.66
CA ALA A 177 -7.75 -4.86 -3.36
C ALA A 177 -7.40 -4.39 -1.94
N ILE A 178 -7.39 -5.30 -0.99
CA ILE A 178 -6.88 -5.09 0.36
C ILE A 178 -5.73 -6.07 0.61
N ASN A 179 -4.57 -5.54 0.89
CA ASN A 179 -3.36 -6.33 1.13
C ASN A 179 -2.89 -6.16 2.57
N LEU A 180 -2.66 -7.27 3.24
CA LEU A 180 -2.01 -7.30 4.55
C LEU A 180 -0.62 -7.93 4.40
N TYR A 181 0.40 -7.23 4.85
CA TYR A 181 1.77 -7.71 4.86
C TYR A 181 2.36 -7.62 6.26
N GLU A 182 2.75 -8.76 6.84
CA GLU A 182 3.29 -8.83 8.21
C GLU A 182 2.43 -8.02 9.21
N SER A 183 1.11 -8.17 9.13
CA SER A 183 0.13 -7.39 9.89
C SER A 183 -0.98 -8.28 10.43
N LYS A 184 -1.76 -7.78 11.39
CA LYS A 184 -2.92 -8.49 11.91
C LYS A 184 -4.19 -7.74 11.55
N ALA A 185 -5.25 -8.45 11.13
CA ALA A 185 -6.54 -7.83 10.87
C ALA A 185 -7.73 -8.71 11.22
N ILE A 186 -8.84 -8.03 11.52
CA ILE A 186 -10.15 -8.62 11.79
C ILE A 186 -11.16 -7.95 10.87
N PHE A 187 -11.91 -8.76 10.14
CA PHE A 187 -13.00 -8.34 9.27
C PHE A 187 -14.29 -9.00 9.76
N ILE A 188 -15.25 -8.22 10.22
CA ILE A 188 -16.54 -8.71 10.71
C ILE A 188 -17.68 -8.01 9.98
N ASN A 189 -18.60 -8.78 9.42
CA ASN A 189 -19.71 -8.29 8.61
C ASN A 189 -19.24 -7.39 7.45
N CYS A 190 -18.14 -7.77 6.79
CA CYS A 190 -17.58 -7.02 5.67
C CYS A 190 -18.07 -7.59 4.34
N ASN A 191 -18.24 -6.72 3.34
CA ASN A 191 -18.62 -7.13 2.00
C ASN A 191 -17.58 -6.64 1.00
N PHE A 192 -17.08 -7.55 0.17
CA PHE A 192 -16.17 -7.26 -0.94
C PHE A 192 -16.94 -7.47 -2.24
N LYS A 193 -17.14 -6.40 -3.04
CA LYS A 193 -17.99 -6.43 -4.21
C LYS A 193 -17.34 -5.76 -5.41
N ARG A 194 -17.49 -6.37 -6.58
CA ARG A 194 -17.02 -5.78 -7.85
C ARG A 194 -15.57 -5.34 -7.75
N ILE A 195 -14.76 -6.23 -7.23
CA ILE A 195 -13.32 -6.05 -7.09
C ILE A 195 -12.66 -6.37 -8.43
N ASP A 196 -11.79 -5.48 -8.91
CA ASP A 196 -11.03 -5.65 -10.17
C ASP A 196 -9.56 -5.90 -9.85
N SER A 197 -9.31 -6.99 -9.15
CA SER A 197 -7.97 -7.47 -8.78
C SER A 197 -7.96 -8.99 -8.72
N GLU A 198 -6.77 -9.59 -8.70
CA GLU A 198 -6.62 -11.05 -8.57
C GLU A 198 -7.30 -11.57 -7.31
N ASP A 199 -7.16 -10.83 -6.21
CA ASP A 199 -7.75 -11.15 -4.92
C ASP A 199 -8.53 -9.95 -4.35
N ALA A 200 -9.66 -10.21 -3.71
CA ALA A 200 -10.32 -9.18 -2.90
C ALA A 200 -9.51 -8.87 -1.63
N LEU A 201 -8.90 -9.90 -1.05
CA LEU A 201 -8.11 -9.84 0.17
C LEU A 201 -6.85 -10.70 0.02
N ASN A 202 -5.68 -10.09 0.01
CA ASN A 202 -4.39 -10.76 -0.07
C ASN A 202 -3.65 -10.68 1.27
N LEU A 203 -3.25 -11.82 1.81
CA LEU A 203 -2.72 -11.96 3.15
C LEU A 203 -1.32 -12.59 3.11
N ILE A 204 -0.29 -11.79 3.33
CA ILE A 204 1.10 -12.22 3.27
C ILE A 204 1.71 -12.18 4.67
N SER A 205 2.11 -13.33 5.19
CA SER A 205 2.71 -13.46 6.54
C SER A 205 1.90 -12.76 7.64
N SER A 206 0.56 -12.83 7.53
CA SER A 206 -0.37 -12.03 8.34
C SER A 206 -1.35 -12.93 9.10
N GLU A 207 -1.67 -12.55 10.33
CA GLU A 207 -2.73 -13.19 11.11
C GLU A 207 -4.06 -12.48 10.84
N PHE A 208 -5.13 -13.24 10.64
CA PHE A 208 -6.44 -12.65 10.33
C PHE A 208 -7.61 -13.45 10.89
N LEU A 209 -8.72 -12.75 11.05
CA LEU A 209 -10.04 -13.30 11.25
C LEU A 209 -11.00 -12.68 10.25
N VAL A 210 -11.75 -13.50 9.52
CA VAL A 210 -12.84 -13.06 8.65
C VAL A 210 -14.11 -13.77 9.11
N GLU A 211 -15.10 -12.99 9.54
CA GLU A 211 -16.34 -13.53 10.10
C GLU A 211 -17.55 -12.82 9.46
N ASN A 212 -18.59 -13.61 9.13
CA ASN A 212 -19.85 -13.12 8.56
C ASN A 212 -19.65 -12.15 7.37
N SER A 213 -18.65 -12.42 6.53
CA SER A 213 -18.27 -11.55 5.43
C SER A 213 -18.53 -12.22 4.09
N THR A 214 -18.82 -11.42 3.06
CA THR A 214 -19.13 -11.91 1.72
C THR A 214 -18.14 -11.39 0.68
N PHE A 215 -17.90 -12.21 -0.33
CA PHE A 215 -17.06 -11.89 -1.49
C PHE A 215 -17.92 -12.11 -2.73
N GLU A 216 -18.23 -11.03 -3.44
CA GLU A 216 -19.11 -11.01 -4.62
C GLU A 216 -18.36 -10.43 -5.83
N GLU A 217 -18.42 -11.13 -6.95
CA GLU A 217 -17.89 -10.67 -8.25
C GLU A 217 -18.66 -9.48 -8.82
#